data_6a57f8ecb58fbdb25a4c25412fcf8cb9
#
_entry.id   6a57f8ecb58fbdb25a4c25412fcf8cb9
#
_cell.length_a   1.000
_cell.length_b   1.000
_cell.length_c   1.000
_cell.angle_alpha   90.00
_cell.angle_beta   90.00
_cell.angle_gamma   90.00
#
_symmetry.space_group_name_H-M   'P 1'
#
loop_
_entity.id
_entity.type
_entity.pdbx_description
1 polymer ?
#
loop_
_entity_poly.entity_id
_entity_poly.type
_entity_poly.pdbx_seq_one_letter_code
_entity_poly.pdbx_strand_id
1 'polypeptide(L)'
;MLSLLSDNWRLVLSMVLALLIGWNIRVPVFKMAILKNFVDKPNKRSSHTGCVPNSGGIVVFLAFLCSFLLFVRFDSRPEFQYVLLGAILIFLVGIYDDLLEISPRKKVKGEMLGVLVLIVGGGFYLTNLHGFLSFYEISPWVGIPLTFVGLVGLINAINLIDGIDGLCSGMAMIDCIFFGIWFYYCGHIEYALMCGGLTAALIPFFLINLFGKRSKMFMGDSGALMVGFLLGVMAIRFCETDINLKGICAVEAAPGVVFSVLAIPV
;
A
#
# COMPACT_ATOMS: atom_id res chain seq x y z
N MET A 1 -1.78 -4.22 -28.12
CA MET A 1 -3.23 -3.96 -27.98
C MET A 1 -3.57 -3.06 -26.78
N LEU A 2 -3.07 -3.35 -25.58
CA LEU A 2 -3.30 -2.51 -24.39
C LEU A 2 -2.67 -1.11 -24.48
N SER A 3 -1.59 -0.94 -25.25
CA SER A 3 -0.96 0.37 -25.50
C SER A 3 -1.81 1.35 -26.30
N LEU A 4 -2.87 0.87 -26.96
CA LEU A 4 -3.80 1.70 -27.73
C LEU A 4 -4.99 2.20 -26.91
N LEU A 5 -5.17 1.72 -25.68
CA LEU A 5 -6.21 2.20 -24.79
C LEU A 5 -5.86 3.61 -24.30
N SER A 6 -6.86 4.51 -24.26
CA SER A 6 -6.71 5.78 -23.57
C SER A 6 -6.45 5.54 -22.07
N ASP A 7 -5.78 6.48 -21.42
CA ASP A 7 -5.40 6.35 -20.03
C ASP A 7 -6.60 6.14 -19.08
N ASN A 8 -7.73 6.75 -19.41
CA ASN A 8 -8.96 6.57 -18.63
C ASN A 8 -9.48 5.11 -18.67
N TRP A 9 -9.46 4.47 -19.84
CA TRP A 9 -9.87 3.07 -19.97
C TRP A 9 -8.91 2.13 -19.27
N ARG A 10 -7.60 2.42 -19.31
CA ARG A 10 -6.59 1.64 -18.57
C ARG A 10 -6.87 1.67 -17.07
N LEU A 11 -7.15 2.86 -16.53
CA LEU A 11 -7.50 3.05 -15.12
C LEU A 11 -8.74 2.24 -14.74
N VAL A 12 -9.84 2.40 -15.48
CA VAL A 12 -11.10 1.70 -15.20
C VAL A 12 -10.94 0.19 -15.31
N LEU A 13 -10.29 -0.30 -16.39
CA LEU A 13 -10.09 -1.74 -16.59
C LEU A 13 -9.19 -2.35 -15.52
N SER A 14 -8.16 -1.63 -15.07
CA SER A 14 -7.30 -2.07 -13.96
C SER A 14 -8.11 -2.24 -12.67
N MET A 15 -8.94 -1.25 -12.32
CA MET A 15 -9.81 -1.32 -11.15
C MET A 15 -10.80 -2.48 -11.24
N VAL A 16 -11.48 -2.64 -12.39
CA VAL A 16 -12.42 -3.75 -12.61
C VAL A 16 -11.71 -5.10 -12.49
N LEU A 17 -10.53 -5.23 -13.09
CA LEU A 17 -9.75 -6.48 -13.02
C LEU A 17 -9.31 -6.79 -11.59
N ALA A 18 -8.79 -5.80 -10.85
CA ALA A 18 -8.41 -5.98 -9.45
C ALA A 18 -9.60 -6.46 -8.60
N LEU A 19 -10.76 -5.81 -8.76
CA LEU A 19 -11.99 -6.20 -8.07
C LEU A 19 -12.40 -7.63 -8.40
N LEU A 20 -12.41 -8.00 -9.69
CA LEU A 20 -12.79 -9.34 -10.14
C LEU A 20 -11.83 -10.41 -9.63
N ILE A 21 -10.52 -10.18 -9.72
CA ILE A 21 -9.51 -11.11 -9.20
C ILE A 21 -9.70 -11.29 -7.70
N GLY A 22 -9.73 -10.19 -6.93
CA GLY A 22 -9.91 -10.24 -5.48
C GLY A 22 -11.19 -10.97 -5.07
N TRP A 23 -12.30 -10.72 -5.78
CA TRP A 23 -13.57 -11.39 -5.53
C TRP A 23 -13.53 -12.89 -5.79
N ASN A 24 -12.88 -13.33 -6.85
CA ASN A 24 -12.83 -14.75 -7.23
C ASN A 24 -11.80 -15.56 -6.42
N ILE A 25 -10.60 -15.00 -6.17
CA ILE A 25 -9.54 -15.76 -5.49
C ILE A 25 -9.72 -15.86 -3.97
N ARG A 26 -10.57 -15.03 -3.36
CA ARG A 26 -10.80 -15.04 -1.91
C ARG A 26 -11.25 -16.41 -1.37
N VAL A 27 -12.14 -17.09 -2.11
CA VAL A 27 -12.68 -18.38 -1.67
C VAL A 27 -11.63 -19.49 -1.70
N PRO A 28 -10.89 -19.73 -2.79
CA PRO A 28 -9.83 -20.71 -2.80
C PRO A 28 -8.70 -20.38 -1.80
N VAL A 29 -8.32 -19.10 -1.66
CA VAL A 29 -7.29 -18.68 -0.68
C VAL A 29 -7.77 -18.97 0.75
N PHE A 30 -9.01 -18.62 1.10
CA PHE A 30 -9.61 -18.92 2.40
C PHE A 30 -9.59 -20.44 2.71
N LYS A 31 -10.03 -21.26 1.76
CA LYS A 31 -10.03 -22.73 1.92
C LYS A 31 -8.61 -23.28 2.11
N MET A 32 -7.66 -22.77 1.31
CA MET A 32 -6.27 -23.20 1.41
C MET A 32 -5.65 -22.82 2.76
N ALA A 33 -5.94 -21.62 3.26
CA ALA A 33 -5.45 -21.16 4.56
C ALA A 33 -5.96 -22.05 5.71
N ILE A 34 -7.23 -22.44 5.70
CA ILE A 34 -7.77 -23.38 6.69
C ILE A 34 -7.10 -24.76 6.59
N LEU A 35 -6.99 -25.30 5.36
CA LEU A 35 -6.38 -26.62 5.15
C LEU A 35 -4.90 -26.69 5.57
N LYS A 36 -4.18 -25.58 5.46
CA LYS A 36 -2.77 -25.49 5.81
C LYS A 36 -2.54 -24.96 7.23
N ASN A 37 -3.61 -24.77 8.04
CA ASN A 37 -3.53 -24.19 9.37
C ASN A 37 -2.86 -22.79 9.41
N PHE A 38 -3.02 -22.03 8.32
CA PHE A 38 -2.58 -20.63 8.22
C PHE A 38 -3.64 -19.74 8.85
N VAL A 39 -3.78 -19.85 10.18
CA VAL A 39 -4.86 -19.23 10.97
C VAL A 39 -4.28 -18.60 12.23
N ASP A 40 -4.79 -17.44 12.58
CA ASP A 40 -4.55 -16.83 13.88
C ASP A 40 -5.35 -17.57 14.95
N LYS A 41 -4.64 -18.03 16.00
CA LYS A 41 -5.24 -18.73 17.13
C LYS A 41 -5.58 -17.73 18.23
N PRO A 42 -6.79 -17.82 18.81
CA PRO A 42 -7.16 -16.93 19.90
C PRO A 42 -6.14 -16.98 21.04
N ASN A 43 -5.63 -15.83 21.45
CA ASN A 43 -4.79 -15.68 22.62
C ASN A 43 -5.47 -14.73 23.63
N LYS A 44 -4.86 -14.55 24.82
CA LYS A 44 -5.44 -13.71 25.90
C LYS A 44 -5.68 -12.24 25.52
N ARG A 45 -5.11 -11.79 24.38
CA ARG A 45 -5.23 -10.39 23.89
C ARG A 45 -6.12 -10.30 22.64
N SER A 46 -6.53 -11.42 22.04
CA SER A 46 -7.35 -11.41 20.84
C SER A 46 -8.80 -11.08 21.15
N SER A 47 -9.42 -10.28 20.30
CA SER A 47 -10.84 -9.88 20.38
C SER A 47 -11.79 -10.93 19.80
N HIS A 48 -11.28 -12.03 19.25
CA HIS A 48 -12.07 -13.08 18.58
C HIS A 48 -11.94 -14.43 19.31
N THR A 49 -12.99 -15.25 19.20
CA THR A 49 -13.09 -16.55 19.88
C THR A 49 -12.85 -17.75 18.95
N GLY A 50 -12.64 -17.53 17.65
CA GLY A 50 -12.43 -18.55 16.62
C GLY A 50 -11.09 -18.44 15.91
N CYS A 51 -10.66 -19.53 15.24
CA CYS A 51 -9.50 -19.48 14.34
C CYS A 51 -9.87 -18.72 13.06
N VAL A 52 -9.21 -17.61 12.80
CA VAL A 52 -9.43 -16.76 11.61
C VAL A 52 -8.20 -16.81 10.71
N PRO A 53 -8.34 -17.09 9.39
CA PRO A 53 -7.20 -17.13 8.48
C PRO A 53 -6.53 -15.76 8.30
N ASN A 54 -5.19 -15.73 8.37
CA ASN A 54 -4.34 -14.57 8.06
C ASN A 54 -3.96 -14.58 6.57
N SER A 55 -4.94 -14.57 5.69
CA SER A 55 -4.71 -14.73 4.24
C SER A 55 -5.29 -13.62 3.38
N GLY A 56 -5.86 -12.61 4.01
CA GLY A 56 -6.43 -11.46 3.30
C GLY A 56 -5.39 -10.69 2.50
N GLY A 57 -4.18 -10.52 3.05
CA GLY A 57 -3.07 -9.89 2.36
C GLY A 57 -2.68 -10.58 1.05
N ILE A 58 -2.77 -11.91 0.98
CA ILE A 58 -2.53 -12.67 -0.26
C ILE A 58 -3.56 -12.31 -1.33
N VAL A 59 -4.84 -12.20 -0.94
CA VAL A 59 -5.92 -11.82 -1.87
C VAL A 59 -5.68 -10.41 -2.41
N VAL A 60 -5.41 -9.45 -1.54
CA VAL A 60 -5.16 -8.05 -1.91
C VAL A 60 -3.92 -7.93 -2.80
N PHE A 61 -2.82 -8.56 -2.39
CA PHE A 61 -1.57 -8.50 -3.14
C PHE A 61 -1.70 -9.06 -4.56
N LEU A 62 -2.25 -10.26 -4.71
CA LEU A 62 -2.41 -10.88 -6.03
C LEU A 62 -3.37 -10.08 -6.92
N ALA A 63 -4.48 -9.60 -6.38
CA ALA A 63 -5.42 -8.78 -7.12
C ALA A 63 -4.79 -7.47 -7.59
N PHE A 64 -4.08 -6.78 -6.72
CA PHE A 64 -3.34 -5.55 -7.03
C PHE A 64 -2.23 -5.83 -8.04
N LEU A 65 -1.34 -6.79 -7.77
CA LEU A 65 -0.17 -7.07 -8.60
C LEU A 65 -0.56 -7.44 -10.04
N CYS A 66 -1.51 -8.36 -10.21
CA CYS A 66 -1.94 -8.79 -11.54
C CYS A 66 -2.58 -7.64 -12.33
N SER A 67 -3.43 -6.84 -11.68
CA SER A 67 -4.08 -5.70 -12.35
C SER A 67 -3.07 -4.60 -12.69
N PHE A 68 -2.16 -4.28 -11.77
CA PHE A 68 -1.17 -3.24 -11.97
C PHE A 68 -0.17 -3.61 -13.07
N LEU A 69 0.42 -4.81 -13.01
CA LEU A 69 1.37 -5.29 -14.03
C LEU A 69 0.79 -5.32 -15.44
N LEU A 70 -0.49 -5.61 -15.58
CA LEU A 70 -1.13 -5.69 -16.90
C LEU A 70 -1.34 -4.31 -17.52
N PHE A 71 -1.57 -3.27 -16.72
CA PHE A 71 -1.97 -1.95 -17.23
C PHE A 71 -0.91 -0.86 -17.06
N VAL A 72 0.12 -1.06 -16.20
CA VAL A 72 1.21 -0.10 -16.02
C VAL A 72 2.10 -0.02 -17.26
N ARG A 73 2.60 1.18 -17.56
CA ARG A 73 3.60 1.41 -18.63
C ARG A 73 4.95 1.71 -17.99
N PHE A 74 5.81 0.70 -17.94
CA PHE A 74 7.17 0.84 -17.39
C PHE A 74 8.05 1.77 -18.23
N ASP A 75 7.83 1.86 -19.53
CA ASP A 75 8.56 2.77 -20.43
C ASP A 75 8.39 4.23 -20.01
N SER A 76 7.20 4.59 -19.51
CA SER A 76 6.89 5.95 -19.05
C SER A 76 7.41 6.23 -17.64
N ARG A 77 7.54 5.19 -16.82
CA ARG A 77 7.85 5.28 -15.39
C ARG A 77 8.67 4.06 -14.94
N PRO A 78 9.98 4.03 -15.27
CA PRO A 78 10.84 2.88 -14.95
C PRO A 78 11.00 2.66 -13.43
N GLU A 79 10.77 3.68 -12.62
CA GLU A 79 10.83 3.59 -11.16
C GLU A 79 9.85 2.56 -10.57
N PHE A 80 8.75 2.23 -11.26
CA PHE A 80 7.79 1.23 -10.77
C PHE A 80 8.35 -0.19 -10.66
N GLN A 81 9.43 -0.52 -11.38
CA GLN A 81 10.11 -1.80 -11.18
C GLN A 81 10.68 -1.92 -9.75
N TYR A 82 11.19 -0.83 -9.18
CA TYR A 82 11.72 -0.80 -7.81
C TYR A 82 10.61 -0.74 -6.78
N VAL A 83 9.50 -0.05 -7.09
CA VAL A 83 8.28 -0.06 -6.25
C VAL A 83 7.75 -1.49 -6.13
N LEU A 84 7.62 -2.19 -7.25
CA LEU A 84 7.12 -3.58 -7.24
C LEU A 84 8.09 -4.53 -6.55
N LEU A 85 9.40 -4.40 -6.80
CA LEU A 85 10.40 -5.22 -6.13
C LEU A 85 10.37 -5.01 -4.62
N GLY A 86 10.30 -3.75 -4.16
CA GLY A 86 10.16 -3.41 -2.75
C GLY A 86 8.88 -3.97 -2.14
N ALA A 87 7.74 -3.82 -2.84
CA ALA A 87 6.46 -4.38 -2.40
C ALA A 87 6.48 -5.90 -2.28
N ILE A 88 7.09 -6.61 -3.25
CA ILE A 88 7.26 -8.07 -3.22
C ILE A 88 8.14 -8.48 -2.03
N LEU A 89 9.27 -7.81 -1.81
CA LEU A 89 10.17 -8.13 -0.69
C LEU A 89 9.47 -7.96 0.66
N ILE A 90 8.76 -6.85 0.86
CA ILE A 90 8.03 -6.57 2.10
C ILE A 90 6.88 -7.55 2.28
N PHE A 91 6.14 -7.87 1.22
CA PHE A 91 5.10 -8.89 1.24
C PHE A 91 5.64 -10.27 1.65
N LEU A 92 6.79 -10.67 1.12
CA LEU A 92 7.44 -11.93 1.49
C LEU A 92 7.89 -11.94 2.96
N VAL A 93 8.39 -10.82 3.46
CA VAL A 93 8.71 -10.65 4.89
C VAL A 93 7.46 -10.83 5.76
N GLY A 94 6.34 -10.21 5.36
CA GLY A 94 5.07 -10.36 6.05
C GLY A 94 4.54 -11.79 6.01
N ILE A 95 4.60 -12.49 4.86
CA ILE A 95 4.25 -13.92 4.79
C ILE A 95 5.13 -14.75 5.72
N TYR A 96 6.43 -14.45 5.76
CA TYR A 96 7.36 -15.16 6.63
C TYR A 96 7.03 -14.93 8.12
N ASP A 97 6.59 -13.72 8.47
CA ASP A 97 6.12 -13.39 9.82
C ASP A 97 4.80 -14.10 10.15
N ASP A 98 3.82 -14.04 9.26
CA ASP A 98 2.52 -14.71 9.40
C ASP A 98 2.65 -16.23 9.58
N LEU A 99 3.70 -16.86 9.01
CA LEU A 99 3.94 -18.32 9.08
C LEU A 99 4.77 -18.74 10.29
N LEU A 100 5.77 -17.96 10.68
CA LEU A 100 6.83 -18.38 11.61
C LEU A 100 6.99 -17.49 12.84
N GLU A 101 6.16 -16.43 12.96
CA GLU A 101 6.22 -15.48 14.08
C GLU A 101 7.67 -15.02 14.36
N ILE A 102 8.26 -14.31 13.40
CA ILE A 102 9.67 -13.88 13.49
C ILE A 102 9.86 -12.79 14.54
N SER A 103 11.08 -12.65 15.04
CA SER A 103 11.37 -11.59 16.00
C SER A 103 11.22 -10.21 15.33
N PRO A 104 10.75 -9.17 16.07
CA PRO A 104 10.56 -7.82 15.53
C PRO A 104 11.81 -7.23 14.84
N ARG A 105 12.99 -7.57 15.37
CA ARG A 105 14.27 -7.14 14.76
C ARG A 105 14.51 -7.72 13.37
N LYS A 106 14.08 -8.96 13.11
CA LYS A 106 14.20 -9.59 11.78
C LYS A 106 13.19 -9.02 10.81
N LYS A 107 11.95 -8.78 11.28
CA LYS A 107 10.88 -8.15 10.52
C LYS A 107 11.32 -6.77 10.01
N VAL A 108 11.73 -5.88 10.91
CA VAL A 108 12.20 -4.52 10.55
C VAL A 108 13.39 -4.58 9.58
N LYS A 109 14.35 -5.51 9.74
CA LYS A 109 15.45 -5.64 8.77
C LYS A 109 14.98 -6.00 7.36
N GLY A 110 13.93 -6.82 7.24
CA GLY A 110 13.34 -7.14 5.95
C GLY A 110 12.62 -5.94 5.33
N GLU A 111 11.87 -5.18 6.13
CA GLU A 111 11.24 -3.93 5.70
C GLU A 111 12.28 -2.91 5.22
N MET A 112 13.36 -2.75 6.00
CA MET A 112 14.50 -1.88 5.64
C MET A 112 15.09 -2.22 4.27
N LEU A 113 15.18 -3.52 3.93
CA LEU A 113 15.68 -3.95 2.62
C LEU A 113 14.74 -3.50 1.49
N GLY A 114 13.43 -3.69 1.65
CA GLY A 114 12.44 -3.23 0.65
C GLY A 114 12.46 -1.71 0.46
N VAL A 115 12.56 -0.96 1.57
CA VAL A 115 12.67 0.51 1.56
C VAL A 115 13.99 0.96 0.91
N LEU A 116 15.10 0.27 1.18
CA LEU A 116 16.40 0.59 0.57
C LEU A 116 16.37 0.39 -0.94
N VAL A 117 15.76 -0.67 -1.43
CA VAL A 117 15.57 -0.91 -2.88
C VAL A 117 14.79 0.23 -3.53
N LEU A 118 13.74 0.73 -2.87
CA LEU A 118 12.94 1.85 -3.35
C LEU A 118 13.78 3.15 -3.42
N ILE A 119 14.52 3.46 -2.37
CA ILE A 119 15.30 4.71 -2.29
C ILE A 119 16.48 4.68 -3.26
N VAL A 120 17.31 3.63 -3.21
CA VAL A 120 18.54 3.56 -3.99
C VAL A 120 18.26 3.26 -5.46
N GLY A 121 17.37 2.31 -5.74
CA GLY A 121 17.03 1.93 -7.11
C GLY A 121 16.04 2.88 -7.76
N GLY A 122 14.97 3.22 -7.04
CA GLY A 122 13.87 4.04 -7.55
C GLY A 122 14.06 5.54 -7.41
N GLY A 123 15.05 6.00 -6.62
CA GLY A 123 15.26 7.43 -6.37
C GLY A 123 14.15 8.09 -5.54
N PHE A 124 13.40 7.31 -4.76
CA PHE A 124 12.31 7.82 -3.93
C PHE A 124 12.85 8.36 -2.60
N TYR A 125 13.01 9.65 -2.49
CA TYR A 125 13.31 10.32 -1.22
C TYR A 125 12.81 11.76 -1.29
N LEU A 126 12.55 12.36 -0.12
CA LEU A 126 12.09 13.72 0.01
C LEU A 126 13.21 14.70 -0.31
N THR A 127 12.95 15.62 -1.24
CA THR A 127 13.87 16.70 -1.63
C THR A 127 13.38 18.06 -1.19
N ASN A 128 12.08 18.21 -0.95
CA ASN A 128 11.47 19.47 -0.56
C ASN A 128 10.38 19.24 0.50
N LEU A 129 10.38 20.08 1.53
CA LEU A 129 9.35 20.06 2.58
C LEU A 129 8.31 21.17 2.40
N HIS A 130 8.34 21.92 1.30
CA HIS A 130 7.37 22.92 0.90
C HIS A 130 6.99 23.91 2.03
N GLY A 131 7.97 24.36 2.80
CA GLY A 131 7.76 25.28 3.92
C GLY A 131 7.29 24.62 5.23
N PHE A 132 7.18 23.30 5.30
CA PHE A 132 6.90 22.62 6.57
C PHE A 132 8.04 22.88 7.58
N LEU A 133 7.71 23.40 8.76
CA LEU A 133 8.66 23.87 9.76
C LEU A 133 9.67 24.92 9.24
N SER A 134 9.28 25.70 8.22
CA SER A 134 10.13 26.68 7.52
C SER A 134 11.27 26.09 6.68
N PHE A 135 11.28 24.78 6.45
CA PHE A 135 12.21 24.12 5.56
C PHE A 135 11.60 23.95 4.17
N TYR A 136 12.39 24.30 3.15
CA TYR A 136 12.05 24.11 1.74
C TYR A 136 12.90 22.98 1.17
N GLU A 137 13.91 23.27 0.39
CA GLU A 137 14.81 22.27 -0.14
C GLU A 137 15.65 21.63 0.96
N ILE A 138 15.78 20.31 0.92
CA ILE A 138 16.59 19.53 1.84
C ILE A 138 17.66 18.76 1.08
N SER A 139 18.86 18.74 1.65
CA SER A 139 19.98 17.97 1.09
C SER A 139 19.64 16.47 1.07
N PRO A 140 20.09 15.70 0.05
CA PRO A 140 19.95 14.24 0.03
C PRO A 140 20.47 13.55 1.29
N TRP A 141 21.49 14.11 1.94
CA TRP A 141 22.00 13.60 3.22
C TRP A 141 21.01 13.65 4.37
N VAL A 142 20.01 14.52 4.29
CA VAL A 142 18.91 14.63 5.25
C VAL A 142 17.66 13.93 4.70
N GLY A 143 17.34 14.15 3.42
CA GLY A 143 16.16 13.61 2.78
C GLY A 143 16.11 12.09 2.74
N ILE A 144 17.24 11.43 2.41
CA ILE A 144 17.33 9.97 2.36
C ILE A 144 17.07 9.33 3.74
N PRO A 145 17.79 9.69 4.81
CA PRO A 145 17.52 9.15 6.15
C PRO A 145 16.10 9.46 6.64
N LEU A 146 15.60 10.67 6.39
CA LEU A 146 14.25 11.07 6.78
C LEU A 146 13.19 10.19 6.09
N THR A 147 13.32 10.01 4.79
CA THR A 147 12.45 9.13 4.01
C THR A 147 12.52 7.69 4.50
N PHE A 148 13.72 7.18 4.74
CA PHE A 148 13.94 5.82 5.20
C PHE A 148 13.26 5.56 6.55
N VAL A 149 13.47 6.43 7.54
CA VAL A 149 12.84 6.31 8.86
C VAL A 149 11.32 6.50 8.77
N GLY A 150 10.87 7.48 7.99
CA GLY A 150 9.46 7.75 7.77
C GLY A 150 8.73 6.57 7.14
N LEU A 151 9.29 5.95 6.10
CA LEU A 151 8.70 4.77 5.45
C LEU A 151 8.63 3.56 6.38
N VAL A 152 9.74 3.21 7.04
CA VAL A 152 9.74 2.08 8.00
C VAL A 152 8.75 2.36 9.14
N GLY A 153 8.69 3.60 9.63
CA GLY A 153 7.73 4.02 10.66
C GLY A 153 6.27 3.86 10.17
N LEU A 154 5.96 4.33 8.97
CA LEU A 154 4.62 4.23 8.38
C LEU A 154 4.20 2.77 8.14
N ILE A 155 5.09 1.93 7.60
CA ILE A 155 4.83 0.50 7.40
C ILE A 155 4.41 -0.14 8.72
N ASN A 156 5.17 0.10 9.79
CA ASN A 156 4.86 -0.44 11.11
C ASN A 156 3.59 0.18 11.73
N ALA A 157 3.34 1.46 11.53
CA ALA A 157 2.10 2.11 12.00
C ALA A 157 0.86 1.49 11.36
N ILE A 158 0.85 1.29 10.04
CA ILE A 158 -0.24 0.61 9.31
C ILE A 158 -0.40 -0.84 9.79
N ASN A 159 0.68 -1.54 10.08
CA ASN A 159 0.61 -2.89 10.62
C ASN A 159 -0.02 -2.91 12.04
N LEU A 160 0.27 -1.92 12.87
CA LEU A 160 -0.31 -1.84 14.22
C LEU A 160 -1.82 -1.61 14.21
N ILE A 161 -2.37 -0.88 13.23
CA ILE A 161 -3.81 -0.62 13.15
C ILE A 161 -4.61 -1.78 12.54
N ASP A 162 -3.96 -2.79 11.94
CA ASP A 162 -4.63 -3.96 11.37
C ASP A 162 -5.32 -4.86 12.42
N GLY A 163 -5.11 -4.60 13.69
CA GLY A 163 -5.80 -5.31 14.79
C GLY A 163 -7.29 -5.01 14.93
N ILE A 164 -7.84 -4.05 14.19
CA ILE A 164 -9.26 -3.66 14.24
C ILE A 164 -9.92 -3.92 12.89
N ASP A 165 -11.04 -4.69 12.91
CA ASP A 165 -11.77 -5.05 11.70
C ASP A 165 -12.14 -3.83 10.83
N GLY A 166 -11.78 -3.89 9.57
CA GLY A 166 -12.06 -2.85 8.58
C GLY A 166 -11.25 -1.57 8.73
N LEU A 167 -10.52 -1.36 9.83
CA LEU A 167 -9.81 -0.09 10.06
C LEU A 167 -8.66 0.08 9.08
N CYS A 168 -7.70 -0.84 9.06
CA CYS A 168 -6.54 -0.77 8.16
C CYS A 168 -6.96 -0.66 6.69
N SER A 169 -7.82 -1.57 6.22
CA SER A 169 -8.29 -1.56 4.82
C SER A 169 -9.17 -0.37 4.49
N GLY A 170 -10.01 0.10 5.42
CA GLY A 170 -10.85 1.28 5.23
C GLY A 170 -10.03 2.56 5.10
N MET A 171 -9.06 2.76 5.99
CA MET A 171 -8.13 3.89 5.94
C MET A 171 -7.32 3.86 4.65
N ALA A 172 -6.71 2.71 4.32
CA ALA A 172 -5.94 2.57 3.09
C ALA A 172 -6.77 2.89 1.84
N MET A 173 -8.06 2.53 1.79
CA MET A 173 -8.93 2.90 0.68
C MET A 173 -9.16 4.42 0.60
N ILE A 174 -9.38 5.09 1.75
CA ILE A 174 -9.56 6.55 1.79
C ILE A 174 -8.30 7.25 1.28
N ASP A 175 -7.13 6.85 1.78
CA ASP A 175 -5.84 7.41 1.37
C ASP A 175 -5.57 7.18 -0.12
N CYS A 176 -5.82 5.96 -0.61
CA CYS A 176 -5.68 5.64 -2.03
C CYS A 176 -6.64 6.45 -2.91
N ILE A 177 -7.89 6.68 -2.49
CA ILE A 177 -8.84 7.51 -3.22
C ILE A 177 -8.33 8.95 -3.28
N PHE A 178 -7.87 9.50 -2.16
CA PHE A 178 -7.33 10.85 -2.09
C PHE A 178 -6.12 11.01 -3.03
N PHE A 179 -5.09 10.17 -2.87
CA PHE A 179 -3.91 10.22 -3.73
C PHE A 179 -4.23 9.91 -5.20
N GLY A 180 -5.14 8.97 -5.45
CA GLY A 180 -5.53 8.59 -6.81
C GLY A 180 -6.20 9.72 -7.58
N ILE A 181 -7.13 10.43 -6.95
CA ILE A 181 -7.79 11.63 -7.50
C ILE A 181 -6.73 12.70 -7.78
N TRP A 182 -5.85 12.96 -6.80
CA TRP A 182 -4.78 13.93 -6.96
C TRP A 182 -3.85 13.61 -8.13
N PHE A 183 -3.31 12.40 -8.18
CA PHE A 183 -2.41 11.98 -9.27
C PHE A 183 -3.09 12.00 -10.63
N TYR A 184 -4.37 11.67 -10.70
CA TYR A 184 -5.16 11.76 -11.93
C TYR A 184 -5.22 13.19 -12.45
N TYR A 185 -5.55 14.16 -11.59
CA TYR A 185 -5.61 15.57 -11.98
C TYR A 185 -4.24 16.18 -12.30
N CYS A 186 -3.17 15.69 -11.66
CA CYS A 186 -1.80 16.09 -11.97
C CYS A 186 -1.23 15.40 -13.25
N GLY A 187 -2.00 14.53 -13.92
CA GLY A 187 -1.54 13.82 -15.11
C GLY A 187 -0.59 12.66 -14.83
N HIS A 188 -0.43 12.25 -13.57
CA HIS A 188 0.39 11.11 -13.16
C HIS A 188 -0.40 9.81 -13.18
N ILE A 189 -0.84 9.41 -14.37
CA ILE A 189 -1.78 8.29 -14.58
C ILE A 189 -1.31 6.97 -13.99
N GLU A 190 -0.01 6.65 -14.05
CA GLU A 190 0.51 5.39 -13.53
C GLU A 190 0.39 5.32 -11.98
N TYR A 191 0.56 6.46 -11.29
CA TYR A 191 0.29 6.54 -9.85
C TYR A 191 -1.19 6.49 -9.53
N ALA A 192 -2.04 7.14 -10.33
CA ALA A 192 -3.49 7.02 -10.19
C ALA A 192 -3.96 5.57 -10.40
N LEU A 193 -3.36 4.84 -11.36
CA LEU A 193 -3.60 3.42 -11.63
C LEU A 193 -3.18 2.55 -10.42
N MET A 194 -2.04 2.84 -9.79
CA MET A 194 -1.60 2.15 -8.58
C MET A 194 -2.61 2.34 -7.44
N CYS A 195 -3.05 3.59 -7.20
CA CYS A 195 -4.04 3.91 -6.18
C CYS A 195 -5.40 3.24 -6.44
N GLY A 196 -5.92 3.38 -7.66
CA GLY A 196 -7.20 2.79 -8.05
C GLY A 196 -7.19 1.26 -8.00
N GLY A 197 -6.11 0.64 -8.50
CA GLY A 197 -5.91 -0.80 -8.46
C GLY A 197 -5.85 -1.35 -7.03
N LEU A 198 -5.12 -0.67 -6.13
CA LEU A 198 -5.06 -1.05 -4.71
C LEU A 198 -6.41 -0.86 -4.01
N THR A 199 -7.11 0.25 -4.24
CA THR A 199 -8.46 0.48 -3.72
C THR A 199 -9.40 -0.65 -4.14
N ALA A 200 -9.42 -0.99 -5.43
CA ALA A 200 -10.29 -2.04 -5.96
C ALA A 200 -9.94 -3.44 -5.43
N ALA A 201 -8.66 -3.72 -5.20
CA ALA A 201 -8.19 -4.97 -4.59
C ALA A 201 -8.59 -5.08 -3.10
N LEU A 202 -8.64 -3.95 -2.39
CA LEU A 202 -9.03 -3.89 -0.97
C LEU A 202 -10.54 -4.10 -0.75
N ILE A 203 -11.41 -3.71 -1.69
CA ILE A 203 -12.87 -3.79 -1.52
C ILE A 203 -13.35 -5.21 -1.16
N PRO A 204 -13.00 -6.28 -1.89
CA PRO A 204 -13.45 -7.64 -1.55
C PRO A 204 -12.98 -8.10 -0.16
N PHE A 205 -11.76 -7.74 0.21
CA PHE A 205 -11.20 -8.04 1.52
C PHE A 205 -11.94 -7.26 2.62
N PHE A 206 -12.10 -5.95 2.47
CA PHE A 206 -12.81 -5.08 3.43
C PHE A 206 -14.20 -5.60 3.76
N LEU A 207 -14.98 -5.95 2.72
CA LEU A 207 -16.35 -6.47 2.89
C LEU A 207 -16.37 -7.78 3.70
N ILE A 208 -15.38 -8.65 3.49
CA ILE A 208 -15.33 -9.94 4.21
C ILE A 208 -14.77 -9.77 5.61
N ASN A 209 -13.78 -8.92 5.79
CA ASN A 209 -13.21 -8.64 7.09
C ASN A 209 -14.24 -8.00 8.03
N LEU A 210 -15.02 -7.04 7.52
CA LEU A 210 -16.00 -6.30 8.32
C LEU A 210 -17.32 -7.03 8.50
N PHE A 211 -17.87 -7.64 7.43
CA PHE A 211 -19.23 -8.23 7.42
C PHE A 211 -19.23 -9.76 7.35
N GLY A 212 -18.10 -10.40 7.12
CA GLY A 212 -17.99 -11.84 6.95
C GLY A 212 -18.15 -12.61 8.26
N LYS A 213 -19.31 -13.26 8.47
CA LYS A 213 -19.54 -14.09 9.67
C LYS A 213 -18.88 -15.48 9.60
N ARG A 214 -18.93 -16.14 8.43
CA ARG A 214 -18.44 -17.52 8.23
C ARG A 214 -17.13 -17.60 7.42
N SER A 215 -16.80 -16.56 6.69
CA SER A 215 -15.63 -16.49 5.81
C SER A 215 -14.71 -15.31 6.16
N LYS A 216 -14.74 -14.88 7.42
CA LYS A 216 -13.90 -13.79 7.90
C LYS A 216 -12.42 -14.13 7.70
N MET A 217 -11.64 -13.16 7.23
CA MET A 217 -10.19 -13.24 7.08
C MET A 217 -9.57 -11.99 7.70
N PHE A 218 -8.40 -12.13 8.29
CA PHE A 218 -7.54 -11.01 8.64
C PHE A 218 -6.58 -10.69 7.50
N MET A 219 -6.10 -9.46 7.43
CA MET A 219 -5.15 -9.04 6.43
C MET A 219 -3.81 -9.74 6.64
N GLY A 220 -3.40 -9.87 7.88
CA GLY A 220 -2.12 -10.39 8.29
C GLY A 220 -0.98 -9.42 8.02
N ASP A 221 0.20 -9.74 8.57
CA ASP A 221 1.40 -8.94 8.41
C ASP A 221 1.79 -8.77 6.93
N SER A 222 1.59 -9.82 6.13
CA SER A 222 1.84 -9.79 4.69
C SER A 222 1.08 -8.67 3.97
N GLY A 223 -0.21 -8.50 4.29
CA GLY A 223 -1.04 -7.46 3.68
C GLY A 223 -0.78 -6.09 4.26
N ALA A 224 -0.75 -5.98 5.59
CA ALA A 224 -0.60 -4.70 6.28
C ALA A 224 0.72 -4.00 5.96
N LEU A 225 1.86 -4.74 5.99
CA LEU A 225 3.17 -4.20 5.65
C LEU A 225 3.24 -3.73 4.19
N MET A 226 2.70 -4.52 3.26
CA MET A 226 2.68 -4.17 1.83
C MET A 226 1.82 -2.94 1.56
N VAL A 227 0.63 -2.85 2.17
CA VAL A 227 -0.25 -1.68 2.05
C VAL A 227 0.43 -0.45 2.62
N GLY A 228 1.05 -0.55 3.80
CA GLY A 228 1.81 0.55 4.41
C GLY A 228 2.96 1.04 3.52
N PHE A 229 3.69 0.11 2.88
CA PHE A 229 4.74 0.46 1.93
C PHE A 229 4.20 1.20 0.70
N LEU A 230 3.12 0.71 0.08
CA LEU A 230 2.53 1.35 -1.09
C LEU A 230 1.96 2.74 -0.76
N LEU A 231 1.31 2.91 0.39
CA LEU A 231 0.85 4.21 0.87
C LEU A 231 2.03 5.17 1.07
N GLY A 232 3.14 4.68 1.62
CA GLY A 232 4.36 5.46 1.77
C GLY A 232 4.96 5.90 0.43
N VAL A 233 4.96 5.05 -0.58
CA VAL A 233 5.36 5.41 -1.96
C VAL A 233 4.47 6.53 -2.51
N MET A 234 3.15 6.42 -2.34
CA MET A 234 2.19 7.43 -2.77
C MET A 234 2.43 8.75 -2.04
N ALA A 235 2.65 8.71 -0.73
CA ALA A 235 2.91 9.88 0.10
C ALA A 235 4.18 10.63 -0.31
N ILE A 236 5.30 9.91 -0.53
CA ILE A 236 6.54 10.52 -1.00
C ILE A 236 6.31 11.16 -2.38
N ARG A 237 5.70 10.41 -3.30
CA ARG A 237 5.46 10.94 -4.65
C ARG A 237 4.52 12.15 -4.64
N PHE A 238 3.55 12.17 -3.76
CA PHE A 238 2.69 13.32 -3.55
C PHE A 238 3.50 14.55 -3.13
N CYS A 239 4.43 14.42 -2.18
CA CYS A 239 5.32 15.50 -1.74
C CYS A 239 6.27 15.97 -2.85
N GLU A 240 6.73 15.07 -3.73
CA GLU A 240 7.67 15.36 -4.81
C GLU A 240 6.98 15.76 -6.14
N THR A 241 5.66 15.90 -6.13
CA THR A 241 4.94 16.32 -7.35
C THR A 241 4.88 17.84 -7.40
N ASP A 242 5.64 18.44 -8.30
CA ASP A 242 5.55 19.87 -8.61
C ASP A 242 4.17 20.20 -9.17
N ILE A 243 3.47 21.09 -8.45
CA ILE A 243 2.13 21.52 -8.83
C ILE A 243 2.24 22.72 -9.76
N ASN A 244 2.60 22.50 -11.00
CA ASN A 244 2.33 23.43 -12.08
C ASN A 244 0.91 23.21 -12.63
N LEU A 245 -0.07 23.13 -11.74
CA LEU A 245 -1.49 23.18 -12.11
C LEU A 245 -1.83 24.62 -12.46
N LYS A 246 -1.91 24.92 -13.76
CA LYS A 246 -2.40 26.19 -14.27
C LYS A 246 -3.72 26.56 -13.59
N GLY A 247 -3.65 27.35 -12.50
CA GLY A 247 -4.79 27.99 -11.86
C GLY A 247 -5.42 27.28 -10.66
N ILE A 248 -4.88 26.16 -10.16
CA ILE A 248 -5.33 25.55 -8.91
C ILE A 248 -4.21 25.70 -7.87
N CYS A 249 -4.55 26.16 -6.66
CA CYS A 249 -3.61 26.51 -5.59
C CYS A 249 -2.46 25.53 -5.44
N ALA A 250 -1.24 26.06 -5.50
CA ALA A 250 -0.05 25.35 -5.03
C ALA A 250 -0.30 24.91 -3.58
N VAL A 251 -0.24 23.61 -3.31
CA VAL A 251 -0.33 23.11 -1.93
C VAL A 251 1.03 23.35 -1.30
N GLU A 252 1.20 24.53 -0.72
CA GLU A 252 2.44 24.93 -0.03
C GLU A 252 2.75 24.08 1.22
N ALA A 253 1.87 23.14 1.56
CA ALA A 253 1.98 22.31 2.77
C ALA A 253 1.82 20.81 2.48
N ALA A 254 2.32 20.33 1.34
CA ALA A 254 2.19 18.92 0.96
C ALA A 254 2.57 17.92 2.08
N PRO A 255 3.70 18.06 2.81
CA PRO A 255 4.03 17.18 3.93
C PRO A 255 3.01 17.23 5.07
N GLY A 256 2.48 18.43 5.36
CA GLY A 256 1.44 18.60 6.38
C GLY A 256 0.13 17.91 6.01
N VAL A 257 -0.26 17.96 4.73
CA VAL A 257 -1.43 17.25 4.21
C VAL A 257 -1.22 15.75 4.29
N VAL A 258 -0.04 15.25 3.89
CA VAL A 258 0.29 13.81 4.03
C VAL A 258 0.24 13.39 5.49
N PHE A 259 0.80 14.18 6.40
CA PHE A 259 0.72 13.90 7.83
C PHE A 259 -0.73 13.84 8.33
N SER A 260 -1.58 14.76 7.88
CA SER A 260 -2.99 14.76 8.30
C SER A 260 -3.78 13.58 7.72
N VAL A 261 -3.51 13.18 6.47
CA VAL A 261 -4.18 12.04 5.81
C VAL A 261 -3.75 10.72 6.41
N LEU A 262 -2.44 10.52 6.65
CA LEU A 262 -1.91 9.27 7.19
C LEU A 262 -1.96 9.18 8.72
N ALA A 263 -2.12 10.29 9.44
CA ALA A 263 -2.17 10.33 10.91
C ALA A 263 -3.58 10.19 11.50
N ILE A 264 -4.63 10.18 10.68
CA ILE A 264 -6.00 9.98 11.14
C ILE A 264 -6.20 8.68 11.95
N PRO A 265 -5.41 7.60 11.74
CA PRO A 265 -5.56 6.36 12.52
C PRO A 265 -4.85 6.31 13.87
N VAL A 266 -4.18 7.36 14.33
CA VAL A 266 -3.40 7.32 15.58
C VAL A 266 -4.21 7.86 16.77
#